data_0a64823cb6958a9f90ec0ce2bd6c1f89
#
_entry.id   0a64823cb6958a9f90ec0ce2bd6c1f89
#
_cell.length_a   1.000
_cell.length_b   1.000
_cell.length_c   1.000
_cell.angle_alpha   90.00
_cell.angle_beta   90.00
_cell.angle_gamma   90.00
#
_symmetry.space_group_name_H-M   'P 1'
#
loop_
_entity.id
_entity.type
_entity.pdbx_description
1 polymer ?
#
loop_
_entity_poly.entity_id
_entity_poly.type
_entity_poly.pdbx_seq_one_letter_code
_entity_poly.pdbx_strand_id
1 'polypeptide(L)'
;MIEPIEQPQLCDLANSNILYVPSEVVKNTGILDTHFTHFLADFDYTLCANKKGIPVIVCPDFGGYCINDHKGDRLALNTLKKRLNFLYDVKGCALNEYLYYLKKPFWWKAPYLFVVLWIETLFPFLKRNA
;
A
#
# COMPACT_ATOMS: atom_id res chain seq x y z
N MET A 1 6.20 -6.09 9.71
CA MET A 1 6.09 -7.27 8.80
C MET A 1 5.82 -8.47 9.69
N ILE A 2 4.93 -9.37 9.28
CA ILE A 2 4.64 -10.59 10.04
C ILE A 2 5.65 -11.65 9.60
N GLU A 3 6.35 -12.24 10.56
CA GLU A 3 7.25 -13.36 10.29
C GLU A 3 6.44 -14.64 10.08
N PRO A 4 6.78 -15.49 9.10
CA PRO A 4 6.09 -16.75 8.87
C PRO A 4 6.33 -17.70 10.06
N ILE A 5 5.25 -18.27 10.58
CA ILE A 5 5.27 -19.28 11.61
C ILE A 5 4.39 -20.47 11.18
N GLU A 6 4.51 -21.61 11.90
CA GLU A 6 3.77 -22.83 11.56
C GLU A 6 2.25 -22.73 11.74
N GLN A 7 1.74 -21.62 12.27
CA GLN A 7 0.32 -21.42 12.50
C GLN A 7 -0.21 -20.19 11.73
N PRO A 8 -1.49 -20.21 11.28
CA PRO A 8 -2.12 -19.05 10.67
C PRO A 8 -2.14 -17.85 11.61
N GLN A 9 -1.86 -16.66 11.07
CA GLN A 9 -1.83 -15.42 11.83
C GLN A 9 -2.83 -14.41 11.27
N LEU A 10 -3.58 -13.74 12.16
CA LEU A 10 -4.43 -12.62 11.75
C LEU A 10 -3.58 -11.40 11.42
N CYS A 11 -3.99 -10.67 10.38
CA CYS A 11 -3.41 -9.38 10.05
C CYS A 11 -4.48 -8.37 9.63
N ASP A 12 -4.16 -7.08 9.75
CA ASP A 12 -5.08 -6.01 9.39
C ASP A 12 -5.12 -5.78 7.88
N LEU A 13 -3.97 -5.92 7.22
CA LEU A 13 -3.77 -5.65 5.80
C LEU A 13 -2.86 -6.72 5.20
N ALA A 14 -3.10 -7.08 3.95
CA ALA A 14 -2.26 -8.00 3.20
C ALA A 14 -1.86 -7.43 1.84
N ASN A 15 -0.64 -7.79 1.41
CA ASN A 15 -0.15 -7.53 0.06
C ASN A 15 -0.62 -8.65 -0.88
N SER A 16 -0.93 -8.31 -2.12
CA SER A 16 -1.50 -9.23 -3.11
C SER A 16 -0.49 -10.00 -3.94
N ASN A 17 0.80 -10.02 -3.58
CA ASN A 17 1.78 -10.84 -4.30
C ASN A 17 1.32 -12.30 -4.40
N ILE A 18 0.75 -12.83 -3.32
CA ILE A 18 -0.01 -14.08 -3.31
C ILE A 18 -1.19 -13.87 -2.35
N LEU A 19 -2.35 -13.56 -2.88
CA LEU A 19 -3.58 -13.36 -2.10
C LEU A 19 -4.70 -14.25 -2.64
N TYR A 20 -5.15 -15.20 -1.82
CA TYR A 20 -6.32 -16.00 -2.13
C TYR A 20 -7.58 -15.33 -1.55
N VAL A 21 -8.56 -15.10 -2.41
CA VAL A 21 -9.84 -14.51 -2.01
C VAL A 21 -10.97 -15.49 -2.35
N PRO A 22 -11.64 -16.08 -1.35
CA PRO A 22 -12.79 -16.94 -1.60
C PRO A 22 -13.93 -16.20 -2.31
N SER A 23 -14.68 -16.90 -3.17
CA SER A 23 -15.81 -16.31 -3.92
C SER A 23 -16.87 -15.67 -3.02
N GLU A 24 -17.10 -16.23 -1.84
CA GLU A 24 -18.03 -15.66 -0.85
C GLU A 24 -17.56 -14.31 -0.31
N VAL A 25 -16.24 -14.13 -0.16
CA VAL A 25 -15.67 -12.84 0.22
C VAL A 25 -15.89 -11.82 -0.89
N VAL A 26 -15.69 -12.23 -2.15
CA VAL A 26 -15.95 -11.35 -3.31
C VAL A 26 -17.42 -10.95 -3.39
N LYS A 27 -18.35 -11.87 -3.15
CA LYS A 27 -19.79 -11.55 -3.11
C LYS A 27 -20.13 -10.52 -2.03
N ASN A 28 -19.49 -10.60 -0.88
CA ASN A 28 -19.73 -9.70 0.25
C ASN A 28 -18.97 -8.37 0.16
N THR A 29 -17.74 -8.39 -0.31
CA THR A 29 -16.85 -7.22 -0.33
C THR A 29 -16.93 -6.47 -1.66
N GLY A 30 -17.25 -7.17 -2.74
CA GLY A 30 -17.15 -6.68 -4.11
C GLY A 30 -15.77 -6.97 -4.71
N ILE A 31 -15.49 -6.35 -5.84
CA ILE A 31 -14.19 -6.40 -6.52
C ILE A 31 -13.28 -5.28 -6.00
N LEU A 32 -12.03 -5.28 -6.44
CA LEU A 32 -11.06 -4.21 -6.17
C LEU A 32 -11.61 -2.84 -6.65
N ASP A 33 -11.37 -1.80 -5.86
CA ASP A 33 -11.79 -0.44 -6.20
C ASP A 33 -11.03 0.09 -7.41
N THR A 34 -11.76 0.49 -8.45
CA THR A 34 -11.21 0.94 -9.74
C THR A 34 -10.45 2.27 -9.68
N HIS A 35 -10.47 2.97 -8.54
CA HIS A 35 -9.62 4.14 -8.30
C HIS A 35 -8.15 3.80 -8.18
N PHE A 36 -7.84 2.53 -7.85
CA PHE A 36 -6.46 2.07 -7.75
C PHE A 36 -6.03 1.40 -9.05
N THR A 37 -4.92 1.86 -9.61
CA THR A 37 -4.34 1.28 -10.82
C THR A 37 -3.38 0.13 -10.50
N HIS A 38 -2.58 0.30 -9.45
CA HIS A 38 -1.56 -0.68 -9.06
C HIS A 38 -1.27 -0.65 -7.56
N PHE A 39 -1.07 0.51 -7.00
CA PHE A 39 -0.64 0.70 -5.62
C PHE A 39 -1.83 0.75 -4.66
N LEU A 40 -1.72 0.13 -3.50
CA LEU A 40 -2.71 0.13 -2.41
C LEU A 40 -4.07 -0.56 -2.67
N ALA A 41 -4.33 -1.09 -3.85
CA ALA A 41 -5.59 -1.78 -4.15
C ALA A 41 -5.84 -2.97 -3.23
N ASP A 42 -4.80 -3.74 -2.95
CA ASP A 42 -4.80 -4.90 -2.06
C ASP A 42 -4.99 -4.50 -0.60
N PHE A 43 -4.30 -3.47 -0.15
CA PHE A 43 -4.49 -2.93 1.19
C PHE A 43 -5.90 -2.37 1.40
N ASP A 44 -6.44 -1.65 0.42
CA ASP A 44 -7.82 -1.16 0.48
C ASP A 44 -8.83 -2.31 0.54
N TYR A 45 -8.63 -3.33 -0.29
CA TYR A 45 -9.53 -4.48 -0.35
C TYR A 45 -9.54 -5.26 0.97
N THR A 46 -8.36 -5.57 1.51
CA THR A 46 -8.23 -6.28 2.78
C THR A 46 -8.74 -5.46 3.96
N LEU A 47 -8.54 -4.13 3.95
CA LEU A 47 -9.13 -3.22 4.92
C LEU A 47 -10.66 -3.24 4.86
N CYS A 48 -11.25 -3.23 3.66
CA CYS A 48 -12.70 -3.32 3.47
C CYS A 48 -13.25 -4.66 3.96
N ALA A 49 -12.55 -5.78 3.73
CA ALA A 49 -12.91 -7.09 4.24
C ALA A 49 -12.91 -7.11 5.78
N ASN A 50 -11.83 -6.62 6.40
CA ASN A 50 -11.72 -6.52 7.86
C ASN A 50 -12.85 -5.69 8.48
N LYS A 51 -13.19 -4.53 7.89
CA LYS A 51 -14.30 -3.69 8.36
C LYS A 51 -15.65 -4.39 8.30
N LYS A 52 -15.80 -5.40 7.46
CA LYS A 52 -17.00 -6.26 7.36
C LYS A 52 -16.92 -7.49 8.26
N GLY A 53 -15.92 -7.60 9.12
CA GLY A 53 -15.71 -8.73 10.01
C GLY A 53 -15.15 -9.98 9.33
N ILE A 54 -14.64 -9.84 8.10
CA ILE A 54 -13.98 -10.94 7.37
C ILE A 54 -12.49 -10.91 7.72
N PRO A 55 -11.96 -11.96 8.38
CA PRO A 55 -10.58 -11.98 8.82
C PRO A 55 -9.63 -12.10 7.64
N VAL A 56 -8.53 -11.37 7.69
CA VAL A 56 -7.39 -11.53 6.79
C VAL A 56 -6.33 -12.35 7.51
N ILE A 57 -5.89 -13.44 6.88
CA ILE A 57 -5.02 -14.45 7.50
C ILE A 57 -3.77 -14.63 6.66
N VAL A 58 -2.61 -14.56 7.32
CA VAL A 58 -1.34 -15.01 6.76
C VAL A 58 -1.28 -16.52 6.93
N CYS A 59 -1.16 -17.24 5.80
CA CYS A 59 -1.00 -18.69 5.83
C CYS A 59 0.35 -19.07 6.45
N PRO A 60 0.42 -20.21 7.14
CA PRO A 60 1.69 -20.77 7.57
C PRO A 60 2.55 -21.13 6.36
N ASP A 61 3.84 -21.19 6.57
CA ASP A 61 4.84 -21.52 5.56
C ASP A 61 5.01 -20.51 4.43
N PHE A 62 5.91 -20.82 3.52
CA PHE A 62 6.21 -20.00 2.35
C PHE A 62 5.30 -20.37 1.17
N GLY A 63 4.42 -19.45 0.74
CA GLY A 63 3.61 -19.62 -0.46
C GLY A 63 4.39 -19.43 -1.76
N GLY A 64 5.56 -18.77 -1.73
CA GLY A 64 6.37 -18.51 -2.91
C GLY A 64 7.38 -17.38 -2.72
N TYR A 65 8.14 -17.12 -3.78
CA TYR A 65 9.12 -16.02 -3.84
C TYR A 65 8.66 -14.97 -4.84
N CYS A 66 8.80 -13.70 -4.46
CA CYS A 66 8.55 -12.58 -5.34
C CYS A 66 9.86 -11.80 -5.57
N ILE A 67 10.18 -11.52 -6.84
CA ILE A 67 11.31 -10.66 -7.17
C ILE A 67 10.89 -9.22 -6.88
N ASN A 68 11.67 -8.54 -6.04
CA ASN A 68 11.46 -7.14 -5.75
C ASN A 68 11.89 -6.28 -6.95
N ASP A 69 10.93 -5.74 -7.69
CA ASP A 69 11.14 -4.86 -8.85
C ASP A 69 10.91 -3.37 -8.54
N HIS A 70 10.83 -3.00 -7.26
CA HIS A 70 10.66 -1.61 -6.85
C HIS A 70 11.81 -0.73 -7.35
N LYS A 71 11.45 0.40 -7.96
CA LYS A 71 12.39 1.37 -8.58
C LYS A 71 13.29 2.12 -7.59
N GLY A 72 13.38 1.66 -6.35
CA GLY A 72 14.23 2.28 -5.34
C GLY A 72 13.57 3.47 -4.61
N ASP A 73 14.40 4.26 -3.92
CA ASP A 73 13.94 5.39 -3.12
C ASP A 73 13.77 6.65 -4.00
N ARG A 74 12.57 7.24 -3.97
CA ARG A 74 12.25 8.53 -4.60
C ARG A 74 13.31 9.60 -4.29
N LEU A 75 13.80 9.61 -3.06
CA LEU A 75 14.70 10.65 -2.57
C LEU A 75 16.14 10.48 -3.07
N ALA A 76 16.52 9.29 -3.53
CA ALA A 76 17.79 9.02 -4.18
C ALA A 76 17.86 9.54 -5.62
N LEU A 77 16.75 10.05 -6.19
CA LEU A 77 16.73 10.57 -7.56
C LEU A 77 17.39 11.95 -7.64
N ASN A 78 18.36 12.08 -8.53
CA ASN A 78 19.26 13.23 -8.61
C ASN A 78 18.60 14.55 -9.04
N THR A 79 17.43 14.52 -9.66
CA THR A 79 16.77 15.72 -10.17
C THR A 79 15.36 15.88 -9.63
N LEU A 80 14.93 17.13 -9.38
CA LEU A 80 13.59 17.45 -8.94
C LEU A 80 12.52 16.89 -9.90
N LYS A 81 12.74 17.00 -11.21
CA LYS A 81 11.82 16.47 -12.22
C LYS A 81 11.59 14.96 -12.05
N LYS A 82 12.67 14.18 -11.83
CA LYS A 82 12.55 12.73 -11.60
C LYS A 82 11.81 12.44 -10.30
N ARG A 83 12.06 13.20 -9.23
CA ARG A 83 11.35 13.05 -7.95
C ARG A 83 9.87 13.37 -8.06
N LEU A 84 9.51 14.43 -8.79
CA LEU A 84 8.11 14.78 -9.05
C LEU A 84 7.41 13.71 -9.91
N ASN A 85 8.06 13.25 -10.97
CA ASN A 85 7.50 12.16 -11.77
C ASN A 85 7.26 10.91 -10.91
N PHE A 86 8.20 10.51 -10.07
CA PHE A 86 8.04 9.37 -9.17
C PHE A 86 6.90 9.56 -8.16
N LEU A 87 6.69 10.79 -7.68
CA LEU A 87 5.62 11.11 -6.74
C LEU A 87 4.22 10.76 -7.32
N TYR A 88 4.04 10.96 -8.63
CA TYR A 88 2.77 10.71 -9.32
C TYR A 88 2.73 9.38 -10.09
N ASP A 89 3.88 8.73 -10.31
CA ASP A 89 3.97 7.46 -11.04
C ASP A 89 3.24 6.35 -10.26
N VAL A 90 2.40 5.57 -10.95
CA VAL A 90 1.66 4.44 -10.37
C VAL A 90 2.57 3.34 -9.79
N LYS A 91 3.77 3.17 -10.36
CA LYS A 91 4.83 2.30 -9.82
C LYS A 91 5.77 3.02 -8.84
N GLY A 92 5.51 4.29 -8.58
CA GLY A 92 6.23 5.12 -7.64
C GLY A 92 5.45 5.28 -6.34
N CYS A 93 5.14 6.55 -6.00
CA CYS A 93 4.38 6.88 -4.78
C CYS A 93 2.85 6.89 -5.03
N ALA A 94 2.41 7.00 -6.29
CA ALA A 94 0.99 7.12 -6.69
C ALA A 94 0.21 8.09 -5.78
N LEU A 95 0.70 9.32 -5.61
CA LEU A 95 0.21 10.29 -4.62
C LEU A 95 -1.32 10.42 -4.60
N ASN A 96 -1.97 10.43 -5.77
CA ASN A 96 -3.43 10.56 -5.86
C ASN A 96 -4.15 9.35 -5.25
N GLU A 97 -3.68 8.14 -5.57
CA GLU A 97 -4.22 6.88 -5.01
C GLU A 97 -3.94 6.80 -3.51
N TYR A 98 -2.75 7.22 -3.08
CA TYR A 98 -2.38 7.26 -1.67
C TYR A 98 -3.26 8.21 -0.85
N LEU A 99 -3.53 9.41 -1.36
CA LEU A 99 -4.44 10.35 -0.71
C LEU A 99 -5.89 9.84 -0.71
N TYR A 100 -6.32 9.17 -1.79
CA TYR A 100 -7.62 8.54 -1.85
C TYR A 100 -7.76 7.42 -0.81
N TYR A 101 -6.75 6.55 -0.70
CA TYR A 101 -6.70 5.50 0.32
C TYR A 101 -6.82 6.09 1.73
N LEU A 102 -6.04 7.13 2.04
CA LEU A 102 -6.04 7.75 3.37
C LEU A 102 -7.39 8.33 3.79
N LYS A 103 -8.23 8.75 2.84
CA LYS A 103 -9.58 9.25 3.16
C LYS A 103 -10.45 8.22 3.87
N LYS A 104 -10.21 6.93 3.68
CA LYS A 104 -11.00 5.84 4.27
C LYS A 104 -10.60 5.56 5.73
N PRO A 105 -9.31 5.23 6.07
CA PRO A 105 -8.90 4.94 7.44
C PRO A 105 -8.46 6.18 8.24
N PHE A 106 -7.85 7.20 7.59
CA PHE A 106 -7.12 8.28 8.27
C PHE A 106 -7.29 9.64 7.58
N TRP A 107 -8.52 10.03 7.25
CA TRP A 107 -8.80 11.25 6.50
C TRP A 107 -8.15 12.52 7.10
N TRP A 108 -8.03 12.61 8.43
CA TRP A 108 -7.39 13.74 9.13
C TRP A 108 -5.88 13.81 8.94
N LYS A 109 -5.24 12.70 8.58
CA LYS A 109 -3.79 12.64 8.30
C LYS A 109 -3.47 13.01 6.85
N ALA A 110 -4.43 12.97 5.95
CA ALA A 110 -4.20 13.19 4.52
C ALA A 110 -3.56 14.57 4.23
N PRO A 111 -4.03 15.72 4.79
CA PRO A 111 -3.39 17.02 4.57
C PRO A 111 -1.94 17.06 5.08
N TYR A 112 -1.70 16.51 6.26
CA TYR A 112 -0.36 16.45 6.84
C TYR A 112 0.60 15.64 5.97
N LEU A 113 0.20 14.43 5.57
CA LEU A 113 1.02 13.55 4.75
C LEU A 113 1.25 14.12 3.35
N PHE A 114 0.27 14.80 2.78
CA PHE A 114 0.44 15.54 1.53
C PHE A 114 1.58 16.56 1.64
N VAL A 115 1.54 17.41 2.67
CA VAL A 115 2.57 18.44 2.89
C VAL A 115 3.94 17.79 3.12
N VAL A 116 4.03 16.74 3.94
CA VAL A 116 5.29 16.02 4.21
C VAL A 116 5.87 15.44 2.92
N LEU A 117 5.07 14.74 2.11
CA LEU A 117 5.52 14.15 0.85
C LEU A 117 6.05 15.21 -0.13
N TRP A 118 5.41 16.39 -0.17
CA TRP A 118 5.89 17.50 -0.99
C TRP A 118 7.17 18.11 -0.47
N ILE A 119 7.26 18.36 0.85
CA ILE A 119 8.49 18.89 1.47
C ILE A 119 9.67 17.95 1.22
N GLU A 120 9.50 16.66 1.47
CA GLU A 120 10.56 15.67 1.23
C GLU A 120 10.95 15.57 -0.27
N THR A 121 9.98 15.74 -1.18
CA THR A 121 10.26 15.72 -2.61
C THR A 121 11.08 16.93 -3.05
N LEU A 122 10.78 18.11 -2.50
CA LEU A 122 11.52 19.35 -2.77
C LEU A 122 12.89 19.36 -2.08
N PHE A 123 12.93 18.91 -0.83
CA PHE A 123 14.10 18.98 0.05
C PHE A 123 14.48 17.59 0.58
N PRO A 124 15.08 16.72 -0.26
CA PRO A 124 15.34 15.32 0.12
C PRO A 124 16.29 15.15 1.31
N PHE A 125 17.07 16.19 1.64
CA PHE A 125 17.96 16.21 2.81
C PHE A 125 17.21 16.34 4.15
N LEU A 126 15.92 16.70 4.13
CA LEU A 126 15.07 16.78 5.32
C LEU A 126 14.42 15.43 5.69
N LYS A 127 14.70 14.36 4.95
CA LYS A 127 14.18 13.03 5.27
C LYS A 127 14.54 12.68 6.72
N ARG A 128 13.51 12.52 7.57
CA ARG A 128 13.72 11.94 8.91
C ARG A 128 14.13 10.48 8.72
N ASN A 129 15.31 10.15 9.20
CA ASN A 129 15.69 8.75 9.40
C ASN A 129 14.72 8.18 10.42
N ALA A 130 13.74 7.39 9.95
CA ALA A 130 12.79 6.66 10.78
C ALA A 130 13.36 5.29 11.08
#